data_0828c50bf066b4607fd64604c5d4eabe
#
_entry.id   0828c50bf066b4607fd64604c5d4eabe
#
_cell.length_a   1.000
_cell.length_b   1.000
_cell.length_c   1.000
_cell.angle_alpha   90.00
_cell.angle_beta   90.00
_cell.angle_gamma   90.00
#
_symmetry.space_group_name_H-M   'P 1'
#
loop_
_entity.id
_entity.type
_entity.pdbx_description
1 polymer ?
#
loop_
_entity_poly.entity_id
_entity_poly.type
_entity_poly.pdbx_seq_one_letter_code
_entity_poly.pdbx_strand_id
1 'polypeptide(L)'
;MKWNKVHDLDHEHLLAGILKCPICGQSLAGTVRRKKYPSGKVNSTFYYRCLHRKRLDDGKKCDFKPSLNQIETDAEVIGVIHDMVHDERFVAFIRDKLDEKVDVTSFETERNGLKTQLLQANGAKDKLMQQLDRLDVTDRHYDRKYQDIQDRLDALYDRIADLEDKIDDVTDKISGAYDENLTSKQLCNILLQFDEMYEEMTDLERKEFLNIFIERIDLYPERQEDGRILKRIRFKIRIDYDAEDGGKVLLNENDVEVVILMRNCGK
;
A
#
# COMPACT_ATOMS: atom_id res chain seq x y z
N MET A 1 -3.65 -13.09 39.77
CA MET A 1 -3.06 -11.75 39.65
C MET A 1 -3.56 -11.14 38.34
N LYS A 2 -4.45 -10.15 38.40
CA LYS A 2 -4.91 -9.41 37.20
C LYS A 2 -3.83 -8.39 36.83
N TRP A 3 -3.24 -8.54 35.66
CA TRP A 3 -2.33 -7.55 35.10
C TRP A 3 -3.18 -6.34 34.67
N ASN A 4 -3.12 -5.26 35.43
CA ASN A 4 -3.64 -3.98 34.97
C ASN A 4 -2.77 -3.52 33.79
N LYS A 5 -3.34 -3.48 32.59
CA LYS A 5 -2.76 -2.72 31.48
C LYS A 5 -2.84 -1.25 31.85
N VAL A 6 -1.79 -0.74 32.47
CA VAL A 6 -1.62 0.72 32.58
C VAL A 6 -1.14 1.15 31.21
N HIS A 7 -2.03 1.66 30.37
CA HIS A 7 -1.64 2.48 29.26
C HIS A 7 -1.00 3.72 29.84
N ASP A 8 0.30 3.90 29.62
CA ASP A 8 0.96 5.18 29.83
C ASP A 8 0.42 6.07 28.72
N LEU A 9 -0.57 6.88 29.02
CA LEU A 9 -1.30 7.72 28.07
C LEU A 9 -0.40 8.82 27.46
N ASP A 10 0.79 9.02 28.02
CA ASP A 10 1.71 10.09 27.66
C ASP A 10 2.93 9.59 26.88
N HIS A 11 2.98 8.32 26.47
CA HIS A 11 4.13 7.76 25.73
C HIS A 11 3.70 6.90 24.55
N GLU A 12 4.21 7.26 23.36
CA GLU A 12 3.97 6.54 22.14
C GLU A 12 5.18 5.65 21.76
N HIS A 13 4.88 4.44 21.32
CA HIS A 13 5.85 3.56 20.69
C HIS A 13 5.78 3.74 19.18
N LEU A 14 6.72 4.47 18.59
CA LEU A 14 6.67 4.93 17.19
C LEU A 14 6.54 3.78 16.19
N LEU A 15 7.30 2.70 16.39
CA LEU A 15 7.36 1.57 15.46
C LEU A 15 6.42 0.42 15.84
N ALA A 16 5.55 0.61 16.86
CA ALA A 16 4.57 -0.41 17.22
C ALA A 16 3.59 -0.67 16.07
N GLY A 17 3.43 -1.95 15.70
CA GLY A 17 2.57 -2.34 14.58
C GLY A 17 3.34 -2.64 13.29
N ILE A 18 4.35 -1.84 12.94
CA ILE A 18 5.16 -1.99 11.73
C ILE A 18 6.43 -2.82 11.96
N LEU A 19 7.00 -2.80 13.19
CA LEU A 19 8.20 -3.58 13.54
C LEU A 19 7.85 -5.05 13.73
N LYS A 20 8.47 -5.97 12.96
CA LYS A 20 8.12 -7.39 12.92
C LYS A 20 9.14 -8.27 13.62
N CYS A 21 8.63 -9.28 14.32
CA CYS A 21 9.48 -10.31 14.93
C CYS A 21 10.13 -11.17 13.83
N PRO A 22 11.46 -11.35 13.83
CA PRO A 22 12.17 -12.10 12.80
C PRO A 22 11.85 -13.61 12.82
N ILE A 23 11.33 -14.14 13.93
CA ILE A 23 11.02 -15.56 14.08
C ILE A 23 9.57 -15.88 13.71
N CYS A 24 8.58 -15.11 14.25
CA CYS A 24 7.17 -15.44 14.06
C CYS A 24 6.42 -14.46 13.13
N GLY A 25 7.07 -13.40 12.66
CA GLY A 25 6.47 -12.41 11.77
C GLY A 25 5.39 -11.52 12.41
N GLN A 26 5.02 -11.73 13.68
CA GLN A 26 4.06 -10.87 14.37
C GLN A 26 4.68 -9.52 14.73
N SER A 27 3.84 -8.49 14.82
CA SER A 27 4.30 -7.17 15.28
C SER A 27 4.87 -7.26 16.70
N LEU A 28 5.99 -6.57 16.92
CA LEU A 28 6.53 -6.37 18.26
C LEU A 28 5.63 -5.37 19.01
N ALA A 29 5.39 -5.65 20.28
CA ALA A 29 4.61 -4.78 21.14
C ALA A 29 5.52 -3.82 21.90
N GLY A 30 5.08 -2.58 22.03
CA GLY A 30 5.66 -1.63 22.96
C GLY A 30 5.45 -2.07 24.43
N THR A 31 6.49 -2.00 25.23
CA THR A 31 6.46 -2.35 26.65
C THR A 31 7.29 -1.38 27.46
N VAL A 32 6.92 -1.16 28.72
CA VAL A 32 7.64 -0.29 29.65
C VAL A 32 8.21 -1.10 30.80
N ARG A 33 9.46 -0.82 31.15
CA ARG A 33 10.11 -1.31 32.38
C ARG A 33 10.32 -0.13 33.33
N ARG A 34 9.68 -0.20 34.50
CA ARG A 34 9.81 0.83 35.52
C ARG A 34 10.75 0.36 36.62
N LYS A 35 11.75 1.18 36.93
CA LYS A 35 12.68 0.95 38.06
C LYS A 35 12.45 2.05 39.10
N LYS A 36 12.04 1.63 40.28
CA LYS A 36 11.86 2.52 41.43
C LYS A 36 13.16 2.53 42.26
N TYR A 37 13.68 3.70 42.51
CA TYR A 37 14.89 3.90 43.33
C TYR A 37 14.51 4.18 44.78
N PRO A 38 15.41 3.92 45.73
CA PRO A 38 15.18 4.24 47.17
C PRO A 38 14.86 5.70 47.41
N SER A 39 15.35 6.60 46.55
CA SER A 39 15.03 8.05 46.59
C SER A 39 13.59 8.38 46.20
N GLY A 40 12.76 7.38 45.88
CA GLY A 40 11.36 7.57 45.38
C GLY A 40 11.29 7.89 43.87
N LYS A 41 12.41 8.16 43.20
CA LYS A 41 12.46 8.41 41.77
C LYS A 41 12.08 7.12 40.99
N VAL A 42 11.17 7.24 40.03
CA VAL A 42 10.81 6.17 39.10
C VAL A 42 11.46 6.47 37.74
N ASN A 43 12.25 5.55 37.23
CA ASN A 43 12.76 5.61 35.87
C ASN A 43 11.97 4.62 34.98
N SER A 44 11.42 5.10 33.87
CA SER A 44 10.72 4.32 32.86
C SER A 44 11.64 4.13 31.65
N THR A 45 11.82 2.90 31.22
CA THR A 45 12.54 2.56 29.98
C THR A 45 11.61 1.79 29.09
N PHE A 46 11.54 2.18 27.82
CA PHE A 46 10.60 1.64 26.85
C PHE A 46 11.31 0.69 25.88
N TYR A 47 10.61 -0.37 25.50
CA TYR A 47 11.17 -1.46 24.67
C TYR A 47 10.15 -1.97 23.69
N TYR A 48 10.63 -2.55 22.58
CA TYR A 48 9.87 -3.41 21.68
C TYR A 48 10.14 -4.88 21.99
N ARG A 49 9.09 -5.69 22.12
CA ARG A 49 9.20 -7.12 22.46
C ARG A 49 8.20 -7.97 21.72
N CYS A 50 8.61 -9.20 21.37
CA CYS A 50 7.65 -10.22 20.92
C CYS A 50 6.81 -10.72 22.11
N LEU A 51 5.48 -10.79 21.92
CA LEU A 51 4.57 -11.30 22.94
C LEU A 51 4.44 -12.84 22.92
N HIS A 52 5.18 -13.53 22.05
CA HIS A 52 5.22 -15.00 21.90
C HIS A 52 3.82 -15.65 21.77
N ARG A 53 2.86 -14.95 21.16
CA ARG A 53 1.46 -15.43 21.05
C ARG A 53 1.27 -16.41 19.91
N LYS A 54 2.05 -16.28 18.82
CA LYS A 54 1.96 -17.15 17.65
C LYS A 54 2.71 -18.45 17.92
N ARG A 55 2.08 -19.59 17.58
CA ARG A 55 2.77 -20.86 17.44
C ARG A 55 3.39 -20.93 16.05
N LEU A 56 4.60 -21.48 15.99
CA LEU A 56 5.31 -21.77 14.76
C LEU A 56 4.74 -23.06 14.12
N ASP A 57 5.14 -23.36 12.89
CA ASP A 57 4.66 -24.53 12.15
C ASP A 57 5.01 -25.88 12.84
N ASP A 58 6.10 -25.86 13.65
CA ASP A 58 6.49 -27.00 14.51
C ASP A 58 5.68 -27.09 15.81
N GLY A 59 4.68 -26.26 16.01
CA GLY A 59 3.81 -26.20 17.20
C GLY A 59 4.42 -25.51 18.41
N LYS A 60 5.70 -25.10 18.36
CA LYS A 60 6.36 -24.38 19.46
C LYS A 60 5.95 -22.92 19.48
N LYS A 61 6.10 -22.28 20.63
CA LYS A 61 5.96 -20.82 20.74
C LYS A 61 7.21 -20.13 20.21
N CYS A 62 7.02 -18.93 19.66
CA CYS A 62 8.14 -18.08 19.27
C CYS A 62 9.10 -17.87 20.43
N ASP A 63 10.40 -18.01 20.18
CA ASP A 63 11.48 -17.92 21.18
C ASP A 63 12.32 -16.65 21.04
N PHE A 64 11.92 -15.69 20.23
CA PHE A 64 12.60 -14.39 20.11
C PHE A 64 12.63 -13.67 21.45
N LYS A 65 13.76 -13.71 22.14
CA LYS A 65 13.95 -13.19 23.50
C LYS A 65 14.36 -11.71 23.58
N PRO A 66 15.02 -11.11 22.56
CA PRO A 66 15.49 -9.76 22.67
C PRO A 66 14.39 -8.76 23.04
N SER A 67 14.76 -7.85 23.96
CA SER A 67 13.99 -6.65 24.26
C SER A 67 14.76 -5.47 23.66
N LEU A 68 14.23 -4.86 22.62
CA LEU A 68 14.90 -3.80 21.88
C LEU A 68 14.60 -2.48 22.58
N ASN A 69 15.64 -1.74 22.93
CA ASN A 69 15.48 -0.39 23.50
C ASN A 69 14.81 0.51 22.46
N GLN A 70 13.71 1.17 22.85
CA GLN A 70 12.95 2.01 21.93
C GLN A 70 13.80 3.13 21.34
N ILE A 71 14.51 3.89 22.17
CA ILE A 71 15.29 5.06 21.73
C ILE A 71 16.34 4.64 20.69
N GLU A 72 17.06 3.54 20.94
CA GLU A 72 18.07 3.03 20.02
C GLU A 72 17.45 2.53 18.71
N THR A 73 16.33 1.80 18.81
CA THR A 73 15.68 1.19 17.63
C THR A 73 15.00 2.26 16.78
N ASP A 74 14.33 3.23 17.41
CA ASP A 74 13.72 4.35 16.70
C ASP A 74 14.79 5.19 15.99
N ALA A 75 15.90 5.50 16.68
CA ALA A 75 17.02 6.24 16.10
C ALA A 75 17.68 5.50 14.93
N GLU A 76 17.81 4.17 15.00
CA GLU A 76 18.36 3.34 13.91
C GLU A 76 17.45 3.43 12.67
N VAL A 77 16.13 3.32 12.84
CA VAL A 77 15.16 3.39 11.74
C VAL A 77 15.09 4.80 11.13
N ILE A 78 15.02 5.83 11.98
CA ILE A 78 14.94 7.22 11.50
C ILE A 78 16.24 7.62 10.79
N GLY A 79 17.41 7.22 11.32
CA GLY A 79 18.70 7.47 10.68
C GLY A 79 18.77 6.87 9.28
N VAL A 80 18.23 5.67 9.09
CA VAL A 80 18.14 5.01 7.79
C VAL A 80 17.25 5.79 6.82
N ILE A 81 16.07 6.26 7.27
CA ILE A 81 15.17 7.05 6.44
C ILE A 81 15.82 8.39 6.08
N HIS A 82 16.46 9.05 7.06
CA HIS A 82 17.19 10.29 6.84
C HIS A 82 18.30 10.12 5.78
N ASP A 83 19.14 9.09 5.92
CA ASP A 83 20.21 8.82 4.95
C ASP A 83 19.65 8.55 3.55
N MET A 84 18.49 7.88 3.46
CA MET A 84 17.81 7.59 2.20
C MET A 84 17.28 8.86 1.51
N VAL A 85 16.60 9.74 2.24
CA VAL A 85 16.03 10.97 1.64
C VAL A 85 17.10 11.99 1.24
N HIS A 86 18.34 11.83 1.74
CA HIS A 86 19.50 12.63 1.35
C HIS A 86 20.37 11.97 0.26
N ASP A 87 20.09 10.73 -0.13
CA ASP A 87 20.80 10.10 -1.24
C ASP A 87 20.38 10.76 -2.57
N GLU A 88 21.34 11.36 -3.29
CA GLU A 88 21.07 12.07 -4.55
C GLU A 88 20.37 11.18 -5.58
N ARG A 89 20.66 9.89 -5.60
CA ARG A 89 20.04 8.91 -6.53
C ARG A 89 18.57 8.68 -6.16
N PHE A 90 18.27 8.59 -4.86
CA PHE A 90 16.91 8.47 -4.37
C PHE A 90 16.10 9.73 -4.70
N VAL A 91 16.66 10.91 -4.45
CA VAL A 91 16.00 12.20 -4.75
C VAL A 91 15.74 12.33 -6.26
N ALA A 92 16.72 11.98 -7.10
CA ALA A 92 16.56 12.01 -8.55
C ALA A 92 15.44 11.06 -9.01
N PHE A 93 15.42 9.84 -8.46
CA PHE A 93 14.38 8.87 -8.73
C PHE A 93 12.98 9.35 -8.32
N ILE A 94 12.84 9.88 -7.10
CA ILE A 94 11.55 10.41 -6.63
C ILE A 94 11.05 11.55 -7.54
N ARG A 95 11.95 12.43 -7.99
CA ARG A 95 11.59 13.51 -8.93
C ARG A 95 11.13 12.98 -10.29
N ASP A 96 11.80 11.97 -10.81
CA ASP A 96 11.39 11.30 -12.05
C ASP A 96 9.99 10.69 -11.91
N LYS A 97 9.72 10.03 -10.79
CA LYS A 97 8.39 9.48 -10.47
C LYS A 97 7.29 10.55 -10.31
N LEU A 98 7.64 11.72 -9.79
CA LEU A 98 6.69 12.85 -9.70
C LEU A 98 6.30 13.38 -11.10
N ASP A 99 7.23 13.35 -12.05
CA ASP A 99 7.02 13.80 -13.42
C ASP A 99 6.37 12.73 -14.31
N GLU A 100 6.34 11.47 -13.88
CA GLU A 100 5.74 10.37 -14.62
C GLU A 100 4.24 10.57 -14.83
N LYS A 101 3.81 10.43 -16.08
CA LYS A 101 2.39 10.47 -16.43
C LYS A 101 1.79 9.07 -16.38
N VAL A 102 0.57 8.98 -15.88
CA VAL A 102 -0.18 7.71 -15.91
C VAL A 102 -0.45 7.33 -17.36
N ASP A 103 0.04 6.18 -17.78
CA ASP A 103 -0.29 5.64 -19.10
C ASP A 103 -1.58 4.81 -19.03
N VAL A 104 -2.68 5.41 -19.40
CA VAL A 104 -4.00 4.78 -19.51
C VAL A 104 -4.43 4.56 -20.97
N THR A 105 -3.52 4.74 -21.92
CA THR A 105 -3.80 4.72 -23.38
C THR A 105 -4.50 3.43 -23.82
N SER A 106 -4.07 2.28 -23.27
CA SER A 106 -4.71 0.99 -23.57
C SER A 106 -6.15 0.93 -23.10
N PHE A 107 -6.43 1.39 -21.87
CA PHE A 107 -7.79 1.43 -21.32
C PHE A 107 -8.67 2.44 -22.04
N GLU A 108 -8.13 3.59 -22.42
CA GLU A 108 -8.86 4.59 -23.20
C GLU A 108 -9.22 4.08 -24.59
N THR A 109 -8.32 3.35 -25.23
CA THR A 109 -8.56 2.71 -26.54
C THR A 109 -9.66 1.66 -26.42
N GLU A 110 -9.60 0.80 -25.40
CA GLU A 110 -10.62 -0.20 -25.11
C GLU A 110 -12.00 0.46 -24.87
N ARG A 111 -12.05 1.46 -23.99
CA ARG A 111 -13.29 2.20 -23.70
C ARG A 111 -13.90 2.84 -24.94
N ASN A 112 -13.07 3.44 -25.81
CA ASN A 112 -13.55 4.07 -27.04
C ASN A 112 -14.07 3.02 -28.04
N GLY A 113 -13.44 1.84 -28.09
CA GLY A 113 -13.93 0.71 -28.88
C GLY A 113 -15.30 0.20 -28.40
N LEU A 114 -15.46 0.04 -27.07
CA LEU A 114 -16.74 -0.35 -26.45
C LEU A 114 -17.84 0.68 -26.70
N LYS A 115 -17.53 1.98 -26.54
CA LYS A 115 -18.48 3.07 -26.85
C LYS A 115 -18.94 3.05 -28.32
N THR A 116 -18.04 2.75 -29.25
CA THR A 116 -18.40 2.61 -30.66
C THR A 116 -19.35 1.44 -30.89
N GLN A 117 -19.10 0.30 -30.20
CA GLN A 117 -20.02 -0.86 -30.29
C GLN A 117 -21.38 -0.55 -29.67
N LEU A 118 -21.40 0.16 -28.52
CA LEU A 118 -22.63 0.60 -27.87
C LEU A 118 -23.46 1.52 -28.80
N LEU A 119 -22.81 2.46 -29.48
CA LEU A 119 -23.47 3.34 -30.45
C LEU A 119 -24.08 2.54 -31.61
N GLN A 120 -23.36 1.53 -32.12
CA GLN A 120 -23.87 0.65 -33.18
C GLN A 120 -25.06 -0.19 -32.69
N ALA A 121 -25.00 -0.74 -31.47
CA ALA A 121 -26.08 -1.52 -30.89
C ALA A 121 -27.35 -0.66 -30.69
N ASN A 122 -27.20 0.55 -30.16
CA ASN A 122 -28.31 1.51 -30.04
C ASN A 122 -28.92 1.88 -31.39
N GLY A 123 -28.08 2.15 -32.40
CA GLY A 123 -28.57 2.42 -33.77
C GLY A 123 -29.31 1.24 -34.42
N ALA A 124 -28.91 -0.01 -34.11
CA ALA A 124 -29.63 -1.20 -34.55
C ALA A 124 -30.95 -1.35 -33.81
N LYS A 125 -30.99 -1.10 -32.49
CA LYS A 125 -32.23 -1.09 -31.70
C LYS A 125 -33.24 -0.08 -32.25
N ASP A 126 -32.81 1.15 -32.50
CA ASP A 126 -33.69 2.20 -33.01
C ASP A 126 -34.31 1.83 -34.38
N LYS A 127 -33.53 1.19 -35.26
CA LYS A 127 -34.02 0.67 -36.54
C LYS A 127 -35.08 -0.43 -36.38
N LEU A 128 -34.88 -1.37 -35.44
CA LEU A 128 -35.87 -2.41 -35.15
C LEU A 128 -37.14 -1.83 -34.54
N MET A 129 -37.01 -0.84 -33.64
CA MET A 129 -38.19 -0.13 -33.11
C MET A 129 -38.97 0.57 -34.18
N GLN A 130 -38.31 1.26 -35.13
CA GLN A 130 -38.97 1.85 -36.29
C GLN A 130 -39.64 0.81 -37.20
N GLN A 131 -39.06 -0.40 -37.32
CA GLN A 131 -39.70 -1.49 -38.08
C GLN A 131 -40.93 -2.01 -37.35
N LEU A 132 -40.89 -2.11 -36.03
CA LEU A 132 -42.01 -2.52 -35.18
C LEU A 132 -43.17 -1.54 -35.33
N ASP A 133 -42.90 -0.23 -35.29
CA ASP A 133 -43.91 0.83 -35.42
C ASP A 133 -44.61 0.83 -36.80
N ARG A 134 -43.93 0.27 -37.81
CA ARG A 134 -44.45 0.21 -39.19
C ARG A 134 -45.12 -1.12 -39.54
N LEU A 135 -45.23 -2.04 -38.59
CA LEU A 135 -45.90 -3.32 -38.84
C LEU A 135 -47.39 -3.11 -39.05
N ASP A 136 -47.87 -3.69 -40.16
CA ASP A 136 -49.30 -3.68 -40.48
C ASP A 136 -50.02 -4.83 -39.74
N VAL A 137 -50.91 -4.47 -38.82
CA VAL A 137 -51.69 -5.42 -38.00
C VAL A 137 -52.61 -6.31 -38.85
N THR A 138 -52.86 -5.92 -40.09
CA THR A 138 -53.69 -6.72 -41.04
C THR A 138 -52.85 -7.71 -41.83
N ASP A 139 -51.54 -7.69 -41.75
CA ASP A 139 -50.68 -8.65 -42.43
C ASP A 139 -50.91 -10.06 -41.88
N ARG A 140 -51.14 -11.00 -42.74
CA ARG A 140 -51.34 -12.41 -42.41
C ARG A 140 -50.19 -13.04 -41.60
N HIS A 141 -48.95 -12.43 -41.59
CA HIS A 141 -47.77 -12.86 -40.85
C HIS A 141 -47.40 -11.90 -39.74
N TYR A 142 -48.30 -11.03 -39.32
CA TYR A 142 -48.04 -10.00 -38.30
C TYR A 142 -47.42 -10.58 -37.01
N ASP A 143 -48.06 -11.58 -36.39
CA ASP A 143 -47.61 -12.16 -35.13
C ASP A 143 -46.17 -12.70 -35.20
N ARG A 144 -45.88 -13.38 -36.31
CA ARG A 144 -44.53 -13.94 -36.53
C ARG A 144 -43.49 -12.83 -36.71
N LYS A 145 -43.79 -11.82 -37.52
CA LYS A 145 -42.90 -10.67 -37.75
C LYS A 145 -42.68 -9.88 -36.46
N TYR A 146 -43.74 -9.71 -35.68
CA TYR A 146 -43.71 -9.06 -34.39
C TYR A 146 -42.78 -9.82 -33.44
N GLN A 147 -42.94 -11.13 -33.29
CA GLN A 147 -42.10 -11.95 -32.41
C GLN A 147 -40.63 -11.96 -32.85
N ASP A 148 -40.36 -12.11 -34.16
CA ASP A 148 -38.99 -12.06 -34.69
C ASP A 148 -38.30 -10.73 -34.40
N ILE A 149 -39.02 -9.61 -34.37
CA ILE A 149 -38.47 -8.30 -34.02
C ILE A 149 -38.26 -8.20 -32.50
N GLN A 150 -39.19 -8.67 -31.67
CA GLN A 150 -39.07 -8.68 -30.22
C GLN A 150 -37.85 -9.49 -29.78
N ASP A 151 -37.68 -10.71 -30.27
CA ASP A 151 -36.54 -11.55 -29.92
C ASP A 151 -35.19 -10.87 -30.25
N ARG A 152 -35.12 -10.11 -31.34
CA ARG A 152 -33.92 -9.33 -31.72
C ARG A 152 -33.74 -8.11 -30.84
N LEU A 153 -34.81 -7.45 -30.43
CA LEU A 153 -34.75 -6.32 -29.50
C LEU A 153 -34.25 -6.77 -28.12
N ASP A 154 -34.76 -7.90 -27.62
CA ASP A 154 -34.32 -8.46 -26.33
C ASP A 154 -32.82 -8.79 -26.35
N ALA A 155 -32.35 -9.44 -27.42
CA ALA A 155 -30.92 -9.71 -27.60
C ALA A 155 -30.06 -8.42 -27.69
N LEU A 156 -30.62 -7.33 -28.25
CA LEU A 156 -29.92 -6.04 -28.28
C LEU A 156 -29.92 -5.36 -26.93
N TYR A 157 -30.98 -5.46 -26.15
CA TYR A 157 -31.01 -4.94 -24.76
C TYR A 157 -29.97 -5.63 -23.90
N ASP A 158 -29.89 -6.97 -23.95
CA ASP A 158 -28.86 -7.74 -23.22
C ASP A 158 -27.44 -7.32 -23.63
N ARG A 159 -27.22 -7.14 -24.95
CA ARG A 159 -25.93 -6.70 -25.47
C ARG A 159 -25.58 -5.27 -25.05
N ILE A 160 -26.53 -4.36 -25.03
CA ILE A 160 -26.36 -2.98 -24.60
C ILE A 160 -25.96 -2.96 -23.12
N ALA A 161 -26.68 -3.71 -22.28
CA ALA A 161 -26.37 -3.81 -20.86
C ALA A 161 -24.94 -4.36 -20.63
N ASP A 162 -24.54 -5.45 -21.32
CA ASP A 162 -23.17 -6.00 -21.24
C ASP A 162 -22.09 -4.99 -21.69
N LEU A 163 -22.39 -4.16 -22.69
CA LEU A 163 -21.45 -3.13 -23.14
C LEU A 163 -21.35 -1.95 -22.16
N GLU A 164 -22.46 -1.56 -21.53
CA GLU A 164 -22.51 -0.53 -20.51
C GLU A 164 -21.69 -0.97 -19.28
N ASP A 165 -21.92 -2.19 -18.76
CA ASP A 165 -21.15 -2.77 -17.66
C ASP A 165 -19.64 -2.80 -17.95
N LYS A 166 -19.24 -3.20 -19.15
CA LYS A 166 -17.83 -3.20 -19.57
C LYS A 166 -17.21 -1.81 -19.64
N ILE A 167 -17.99 -0.81 -20.09
CA ILE A 167 -17.53 0.59 -20.14
C ILE A 167 -17.30 1.11 -18.72
N ASP A 168 -18.20 0.78 -17.80
CA ASP A 168 -18.07 1.17 -16.40
C ASP A 168 -16.84 0.51 -15.75
N ASP A 169 -16.63 -0.80 -15.94
CA ASP A 169 -15.45 -1.52 -15.47
C ASP A 169 -14.13 -0.90 -15.95
N VAL A 170 -14.05 -0.53 -17.24
CA VAL A 170 -12.84 0.10 -17.80
C VAL A 170 -12.69 1.53 -17.28
N THR A 171 -13.78 2.24 -17.05
CA THR A 171 -13.76 3.60 -16.50
C THR A 171 -13.25 3.57 -15.05
N ASP A 172 -13.68 2.60 -14.26
CA ASP A 172 -13.20 2.39 -12.89
C ASP A 172 -11.70 2.07 -12.86
N LYS A 173 -11.21 1.25 -13.79
CA LYS A 173 -9.76 0.97 -13.91
C LYS A 173 -8.95 2.23 -14.22
N ILE A 174 -9.45 3.10 -15.11
CA ILE A 174 -8.81 4.39 -15.43
C ILE A 174 -8.78 5.29 -14.19
N SER A 175 -9.89 5.44 -13.48
CA SER A 175 -9.97 6.23 -12.25
C SER A 175 -9.03 5.69 -11.18
N GLY A 176 -9.03 4.37 -10.97
CA GLY A 176 -8.14 3.72 -10.01
C GLY A 176 -6.66 3.96 -10.31
N ALA A 177 -6.26 3.92 -11.60
CA ALA A 177 -4.89 4.22 -12.01
C ALA A 177 -4.48 5.68 -11.72
N TYR A 178 -5.37 6.64 -11.92
CA TYR A 178 -5.12 8.04 -11.55
C TYR A 178 -5.04 8.25 -10.04
N ASP A 179 -5.93 7.63 -9.27
CA ASP A 179 -5.95 7.74 -7.80
C ASP A 179 -4.69 7.12 -7.19
N GLU A 180 -4.25 5.96 -7.69
CA GLU A 180 -3.01 5.30 -7.25
C GLU A 180 -1.79 6.19 -7.53
N ASN A 181 -1.70 6.78 -8.73
CA ASN A 181 -0.61 7.68 -9.08
C ASN A 181 -0.61 8.95 -8.21
N LEU A 182 -1.78 9.55 -7.97
CA LEU A 182 -1.89 10.74 -7.11
C LEU A 182 -1.41 10.43 -5.68
N THR A 183 -1.82 9.30 -5.13
CA THR A 183 -1.39 8.85 -3.80
C THR A 183 0.12 8.63 -3.75
N SER A 184 0.70 7.98 -4.77
CA SER A 184 2.15 7.76 -4.86
C SER A 184 2.91 9.08 -4.92
N LYS A 185 2.45 10.05 -5.71
CA LYS A 185 3.05 11.39 -5.81
C LYS A 185 2.98 12.16 -4.49
N GLN A 186 1.86 12.08 -3.79
CA GLN A 186 1.72 12.70 -2.46
C GLN A 186 2.72 12.10 -1.46
N LEU A 187 2.85 10.78 -1.43
CA LEU A 187 3.81 10.09 -0.57
C LEU A 187 5.26 10.43 -0.91
N CYS A 188 5.60 10.53 -2.20
CA CYS A 188 6.92 11.00 -2.65
C CYS A 188 7.25 12.40 -2.17
N ASN A 189 6.30 13.35 -2.28
CA ASN A 189 6.49 14.71 -1.79
C ASN A 189 6.67 14.76 -0.26
N ILE A 190 5.93 13.96 0.49
CA ILE A 190 6.08 13.84 1.95
C ILE A 190 7.47 13.33 2.31
N LEU A 191 7.99 12.35 1.59
CA LEU A 191 9.35 11.82 1.82
C LEU A 191 10.44 12.85 1.53
N LEU A 192 10.30 13.68 0.51
CA LEU A 192 11.26 14.76 0.23
C LEU A 192 11.29 15.84 1.31
N GLN A 193 10.21 15.99 2.07
CA GLN A 193 10.09 16.97 3.17
C GLN A 193 10.23 16.31 4.54
N PHE A 194 10.75 15.07 4.58
CA PHE A 194 10.78 14.25 5.80
C PHE A 194 11.38 14.98 7.00
N ASP A 195 12.56 15.56 6.84
CA ASP A 195 13.29 16.14 7.97
C ASP A 195 12.59 17.37 8.55
N GLU A 196 12.14 18.27 7.67
CA GLU A 196 11.45 19.50 8.09
C GLU A 196 10.17 19.18 8.86
N MET A 197 9.43 18.18 8.37
CA MET A 197 8.16 17.78 8.99
C MET A 197 8.39 16.97 10.27
N TYR A 198 9.35 16.05 10.27
CA TYR A 198 9.55 15.09 11.35
C TYR A 198 10.02 15.75 12.65
N GLU A 199 10.85 16.79 12.57
CA GLU A 199 11.35 17.50 13.74
C GLU A 199 10.26 18.27 14.49
N GLU A 200 9.26 18.79 13.78
CA GLU A 200 8.15 19.56 14.34
C GLU A 200 7.00 18.71 14.91
N MET A 201 6.98 17.42 14.61
CA MET A 201 5.89 16.51 14.98
C MET A 201 5.97 16.06 16.44
N THR A 202 4.82 15.88 17.06
CA THR A 202 4.67 15.12 18.32
C THR A 202 4.91 13.63 18.10
N ASP A 203 5.16 12.86 19.16
CA ASP A 203 5.39 11.41 19.04
C ASP A 203 4.21 10.66 18.40
N LEU A 204 2.97 11.09 18.65
CA LEU A 204 1.80 10.51 18.01
C LEU A 204 1.79 10.80 16.50
N GLU A 205 2.04 12.04 16.11
CA GLU A 205 2.11 12.44 14.70
C GLU A 205 3.26 11.73 13.99
N ARG A 206 4.43 11.58 14.62
CA ARG A 206 5.56 10.79 14.10
C ARG A 206 5.17 9.35 13.83
N LYS A 207 4.46 8.73 14.75
CA LYS A 207 3.97 7.36 14.59
C LYS A 207 2.99 7.24 13.43
N GLU A 208 2.02 8.13 13.33
CA GLU A 208 1.06 8.17 12.21
C GLU A 208 1.79 8.42 10.89
N PHE A 209 2.71 9.36 10.88
CA PHE A 209 3.54 9.69 9.73
C PHE A 209 4.34 8.48 9.23
N LEU A 210 5.05 7.77 10.10
CA LEU A 210 5.77 6.55 9.74
C LEU A 210 4.83 5.45 9.21
N ASN A 211 3.63 5.33 9.77
CA ASN A 211 2.63 4.37 9.31
C ASN A 211 2.01 4.71 7.94
N ILE A 212 2.11 5.97 7.48
CA ILE A 212 1.61 6.35 6.15
C ILE A 212 2.43 5.68 5.05
N PHE A 213 3.75 5.65 5.16
CA PHE A 213 4.61 5.17 4.09
C PHE A 213 5.39 3.88 4.39
N ILE A 214 5.49 3.44 5.66
CA ILE A 214 6.13 2.16 6.01
C ILE A 214 5.07 1.07 6.15
N GLU A 215 5.22 -0.01 5.40
CA GLU A 215 4.39 -1.21 5.52
C GLU A 215 4.88 -2.09 6.67
N ARG A 216 6.18 -2.35 6.72
CA ARG A 216 6.80 -3.19 7.75
C ARG A 216 8.30 -2.96 7.86
N ILE A 217 8.81 -3.29 9.03
CA ILE A 217 10.24 -3.29 9.34
C ILE A 217 10.64 -4.69 9.78
N ASP A 218 11.58 -5.31 9.07
CA ASP A 218 12.13 -6.62 9.38
C ASP A 218 13.44 -6.49 10.15
N LEU A 219 13.67 -7.41 11.08
CA LEU A 219 14.83 -7.43 11.96
C LEU A 219 15.67 -8.68 11.69
N TYR A 220 16.96 -8.62 12.03
CA TYR A 220 17.77 -9.82 12.18
C TYR A 220 17.39 -10.55 13.46
N PRO A 221 17.49 -11.90 13.51
CA PRO A 221 17.26 -12.67 14.73
C PRO A 221 18.23 -12.29 15.85
N GLU A 222 19.45 -11.92 15.49
CA GLU A 222 20.53 -11.51 16.39
C GLU A 222 21.17 -10.21 15.88
N ARG A 223 21.80 -9.44 16.79
CA ARG A 223 22.55 -8.26 16.38
C ARG A 223 23.75 -8.68 15.52
N GLN A 224 23.96 -7.96 14.43
CA GLN A 224 25.11 -8.16 13.54
C GLN A 224 26.41 -7.68 14.22
N GLU A 225 27.56 -8.00 13.64
CA GLU A 225 28.89 -7.60 14.17
C GLU A 225 29.04 -6.08 14.31
N ASP A 226 28.38 -5.31 13.46
CA ASP A 226 28.31 -3.84 13.49
C ASP A 226 27.26 -3.28 14.48
N GLY A 227 26.61 -4.15 15.24
CA GLY A 227 25.59 -3.80 16.23
C GLY A 227 24.18 -3.59 15.68
N ARG A 228 23.99 -3.64 14.35
CA ARG A 228 22.67 -3.49 13.73
C ARG A 228 21.75 -4.65 14.09
N ILE A 229 20.46 -4.32 14.25
CA ILE A 229 19.39 -5.31 14.31
C ILE A 229 18.40 -5.11 13.17
N LEU A 230 18.38 -3.94 12.57
CA LEU A 230 17.54 -3.62 11.42
C LEU A 230 18.03 -4.39 10.19
N LYS A 231 17.12 -5.17 9.59
CA LYS A 231 17.38 -5.94 8.37
C LYS A 231 16.85 -5.21 7.14
N ARG A 232 15.61 -4.68 7.23
CA ARG A 232 14.88 -4.21 6.05
C ARG A 232 13.73 -3.29 6.47
N ILE A 233 13.54 -2.21 5.72
CA ILE A 233 12.34 -1.39 5.78
C ILE A 233 11.59 -1.57 4.45
N ARG A 234 10.33 -1.96 4.51
CA ARG A 234 9.44 -2.04 3.34
C ARG A 234 8.53 -0.82 3.37
N PHE A 235 8.57 -0.05 2.28
CA PHE A 235 7.68 1.07 2.08
C PHE A 235 6.40 0.65 1.36
N LYS A 236 5.30 1.39 1.54
CA LYS A 236 4.04 1.22 0.80
C LYS A 236 4.13 1.76 -0.62
N ILE A 237 5.09 2.63 -0.89
CA ILE A 237 5.43 3.10 -2.23
C ILE A 237 6.27 2.02 -2.90
N ARG A 238 6.04 1.76 -4.18
CA ARG A 238 6.85 0.82 -4.97
C ARG A 238 8.24 1.41 -5.24
N ILE A 239 9.11 1.31 -4.27
CA ILE A 239 10.50 1.70 -4.35
C ILE A 239 11.34 0.49 -3.98
N ASP A 240 12.15 0.03 -4.91
CA ASP A 240 13.11 -1.03 -4.68
C ASP A 240 14.51 -0.43 -4.50
N TYR A 241 15.14 -0.76 -3.39
CA TYR A 241 16.52 -0.39 -3.10
C TYR A 241 17.32 -1.65 -2.85
N ASP A 242 18.28 -1.97 -3.72
CA ASP A 242 19.14 -3.14 -3.58
C ASP A 242 20.50 -2.76 -2.98
N ALA A 243 20.80 -3.37 -1.82
CA ALA A 243 22.04 -3.15 -1.09
C ALA A 243 23.19 -4.06 -1.53
N GLU A 244 22.92 -5.19 -2.19
CA GLU A 244 23.96 -6.13 -2.66
C GLU A 244 24.81 -5.51 -3.77
N ASP A 245 24.27 -4.57 -4.51
CA ASP A 245 24.92 -3.87 -5.61
C ASP A 245 25.46 -2.46 -5.22
N GLY A 246 25.80 -2.25 -3.96
CA GLY A 246 26.37 -0.99 -3.49
C GLY A 246 25.37 0.15 -3.35
N GLY A 247 24.10 -0.15 -3.10
CA GLY A 247 23.07 0.83 -2.85
C GLY A 247 22.39 1.34 -4.14
N LYS A 248 22.06 0.48 -5.07
CA LYS A 248 21.23 0.82 -6.23
C LYS A 248 19.76 0.80 -5.86
N VAL A 249 19.04 1.82 -6.30
CA VAL A 249 17.58 1.83 -6.31
C VAL A 249 17.14 1.03 -7.54
N LEU A 250 16.50 -0.12 -7.33
CA LEU A 250 15.92 -0.93 -8.39
C LEU A 250 14.42 -0.69 -8.44
N LEU A 251 13.92 -0.49 -9.65
CA LEU A 251 12.52 -0.26 -9.95
C LEU A 251 11.96 -1.50 -10.61
N ASN A 252 11.09 -2.21 -9.93
CA ASN A 252 10.32 -3.29 -10.53
C ASN A 252 8.86 -2.88 -10.69
N GLU A 253 8.33 -3.03 -11.90
CA GLU A 253 6.94 -2.67 -12.24
C GLU A 253 5.90 -3.59 -11.58
N ASN A 254 6.29 -4.72 -10.98
CA ASN A 254 5.35 -5.75 -10.55
C ASN A 254 5.44 -6.26 -9.10
N ASP A 255 6.43 -5.84 -8.28
CA ASP A 255 6.52 -6.34 -6.91
C ASP A 255 6.96 -5.27 -5.92
N VAL A 256 6.20 -5.15 -4.83
CA VAL A 256 6.52 -4.33 -3.66
C VAL A 256 7.68 -4.99 -2.92
N GLU A 257 8.92 -4.60 -3.19
CA GLU A 257 10.06 -5.04 -2.40
C GLU A 257 11.02 -3.88 -2.06
N VAL A 258 11.25 -3.65 -0.90
CA VAL A 258 12.34 -3.68 0.06
C VAL A 258 13.48 -2.68 -0.14
N VAL A 259 13.51 -1.67 0.73
CA VAL A 259 14.73 -0.87 0.98
C VAL A 259 15.59 -1.58 2.03
N ILE A 260 16.76 -2.09 1.62
CA ILE A 260 17.81 -2.54 2.53
C ILE A 260 18.89 -1.46 2.56
N LEU A 261 19.07 -0.84 3.72
CA LEU A 261 20.16 0.11 3.91
C LEU A 261 21.32 -0.56 4.64
N MET A 262 22.46 -0.68 3.97
CA MET A 262 23.72 -1.00 4.61
C MET A 262 24.46 0.31 4.89
N ARG A 263 24.64 0.65 6.16
CA ARG A 263 25.67 1.62 6.57
C ARG A 263 27.03 0.99 6.31
N ASN A 264 27.77 1.47 5.32
CA ASN A 264 29.21 1.28 5.33
C ASN A 264 29.76 2.09 6.52
N CYS A 265 30.09 1.41 7.63
CA CYS A 265 30.98 1.97 8.61
C CYS A 265 32.33 2.14 7.93
N GLY A 266 32.56 3.32 7.33
CA GLY A 266 33.89 3.74 6.92
C GLY A 266 34.82 3.70 8.14
N LYS A 267 35.98 3.10 7.94
CA LYS A 267 37.10 3.12 8.86
C LYS A 267 37.53 4.54 9.20
#